data_c2a8340470569b611c07e339fbc54a47
#
_entry.id   c2a8340470569b611c07e339fbc54a47
#
_cell.length_a   1.000
_cell.length_b   1.000
_cell.length_c   1.000
_cell.angle_alpha   90.00
_cell.angle_beta   90.00
_cell.angle_gamma   90.00
#
_symmetry.space_group_name_H-M   'P 1'
#
loop_
_entity.id
_entity.type
_entity.pdbx_description
1 polymer ?
#
loop_
_entity_poly.entity_id
_entity_poly.type
_entity_poly.pdbx_seq_one_letter_code
_entity_poly.pdbx_strand_id
1 'polypeptide(L)'
;VRVASPEALSKVGVEVSRPSSSTGSVNIEAYCTVDYNQNKVAKITPLAAGIVKKIEVVPGQFVKSGSVLGIIHSPDLAEMKSKFLAAVAAEKLANLKVVREQKLAKNRISAKADLEAAEAAWNVATVELSAAHQRLTNLGLDQSDIDQMIGDGKPTSLLTLKAPFSGTIVERDVS
;
A
#
# COMPACT_ATOMS: atom_id res chain seq x y z
N VAL A 1 61.14 -24.72 41.69
CA VAL A 1 61.42 -26.08 42.23
C VAL A 1 61.41 -27.01 41.04
N ARG A 2 62.63 -27.65 40.75
CA ARG A 2 62.77 -28.69 39.72
C ARG A 2 62.45 -30.03 40.38
N VAL A 3 61.40 -30.67 39.97
CA VAL A 3 61.11 -32.04 40.40
C VAL A 3 61.89 -33.01 39.51
N ALA A 4 62.73 -33.82 40.08
CA ALA A 4 63.75 -34.60 39.34
C ALA A 4 63.14 -35.83 38.62
N SER A 5 62.06 -36.42 39.07
CA SER A 5 61.38 -37.53 38.37
C SER A 5 59.96 -37.76 38.89
N PRO A 6 59.06 -38.38 38.08
CA PRO A 6 57.67 -38.72 38.51
C PRO A 6 57.62 -39.65 39.73
N GLU A 7 58.70 -40.54 39.89
CA GLU A 7 58.81 -41.47 41.00
C GLU A 7 59.08 -40.77 42.34
N ALA A 8 59.76 -39.62 42.31
CA ALA A 8 59.98 -38.81 43.50
C ALA A 8 58.74 -38.13 44.02
N LEU A 9 57.78 -37.82 43.15
CA LEU A 9 56.53 -37.24 43.50
C LEU A 9 55.59 -38.24 44.24
N SER A 10 55.57 -39.51 43.79
CA SER A 10 54.73 -40.53 44.41
C SER A 10 55.16 -40.88 45.81
N LYS A 11 56.50 -40.80 46.16
CA LYS A 11 57.01 -41.01 47.49
C LYS A 11 56.63 -39.91 48.52
N VAL A 12 56.25 -38.75 48.00
CA VAL A 12 55.80 -37.58 48.83
C VAL A 12 54.29 -37.44 48.85
N GLY A 13 53.53 -38.42 48.27
CA GLY A 13 52.08 -38.44 48.29
C GLY A 13 51.42 -37.43 47.31
N VAL A 14 52.21 -36.96 46.28
CA VAL A 14 51.70 -36.07 45.28
C VAL A 14 51.30 -36.84 44.03
N GLU A 15 50.02 -36.92 43.73
CA GLU A 15 49.51 -37.49 42.51
C GLU A 15 49.40 -36.41 41.43
N VAL A 16 49.97 -36.66 40.28
CA VAL A 16 49.85 -35.75 39.12
C VAL A 16 48.91 -36.37 38.10
N SER A 17 47.77 -35.76 37.93
CA SER A 17 46.84 -36.12 36.88
C SER A 17 46.91 -35.12 35.72
N ARG A 18 46.73 -35.59 34.50
CA ARG A 18 46.62 -34.74 33.34
C ARG A 18 45.18 -34.17 33.31
N PRO A 19 45.03 -32.88 33.09
CA PRO A 19 43.70 -32.35 32.91
C PRO A 19 43.03 -33.01 31.68
N SER A 20 41.86 -33.56 31.85
CA SER A 20 41.02 -34.03 30.75
C SER A 20 40.07 -32.92 30.33
N SER A 21 39.94 -32.69 29.03
CA SER A 21 38.90 -31.79 28.52
C SER A 21 37.55 -32.45 28.74
N SER A 22 36.72 -31.85 29.57
CA SER A 22 35.33 -32.24 29.71
C SER A 22 34.51 -31.48 28.64
N THR A 23 33.94 -32.21 27.67
CA THR A 23 32.89 -31.69 26.79
C THR A 23 31.55 -31.72 27.53
N GLY A 24 31.45 -30.94 28.60
CA GLY A 24 30.18 -30.72 29.26
C GLY A 24 29.31 -29.76 28.41
N SER A 25 28.17 -30.20 27.97
CA SER A 25 27.16 -29.28 27.43
C SER A 25 26.58 -28.48 28.58
N VAL A 26 26.76 -27.16 28.56
CA VAL A 26 26.07 -26.26 29.47
C VAL A 26 24.71 -25.94 28.84
N ASN A 27 23.64 -26.44 29.40
CA ASN A 27 22.31 -26.05 29.03
C ASN A 27 22.02 -24.69 29.65
N ILE A 28 21.75 -23.69 28.82
CA ILE A 28 21.31 -22.35 29.24
C ILE A 28 19.81 -22.30 29.01
N GLU A 29 19.04 -22.20 30.06
CA GLU A 29 17.61 -21.91 29.96
C GLU A 29 17.41 -20.40 29.83
N ALA A 30 16.73 -19.98 28.75
CA ALA A 30 16.42 -18.60 28.50
C ALA A 30 14.94 -18.45 28.12
N TYR A 31 14.32 -17.42 28.63
CA TYR A 31 12.96 -17.05 28.22
C TYR A 31 13.06 -16.34 26.87
N CYS A 32 12.19 -16.72 25.92
CA CYS A 32 12.07 -16.05 24.64
C CYS A 32 10.60 -15.80 24.32
N THR A 33 10.33 -14.72 23.62
CA THR A 33 9.00 -14.42 23.04
C THR A 33 9.09 -14.63 21.55
N VAL A 34 8.17 -15.42 21.00
CA VAL A 34 8.05 -15.62 19.56
C VAL A 34 7.05 -14.58 19.02
N ASP A 35 7.49 -13.78 18.09
CA ASP A 35 6.67 -12.76 17.42
C ASP A 35 6.83 -12.84 15.90
N TYR A 36 5.93 -12.21 15.17
CA TYR A 36 6.00 -12.14 13.71
C TYR A 36 7.15 -11.27 13.25
N ASN A 37 7.75 -11.64 12.12
CA ASN A 37 8.75 -10.80 11.48
C ASN A 37 8.09 -9.53 10.94
N GLN A 38 8.36 -8.40 11.57
CA GLN A 38 7.77 -7.09 11.27
C GLN A 38 8.00 -6.65 9.81
N ASN A 39 9.09 -7.11 9.17
CA ASN A 39 9.36 -6.83 7.76
C ASN A 39 8.47 -7.64 6.79
N LYS A 40 7.72 -8.61 7.28
CA LYS A 40 6.80 -9.46 6.50
C LYS A 40 5.35 -9.29 6.92
N VAL A 41 5.04 -8.36 7.80
CA VAL A 41 3.69 -8.02 8.24
C VAL A 41 3.29 -6.68 7.63
N ALA A 42 2.09 -6.61 7.05
CA ALA A 42 1.48 -5.35 6.62
C ALA A 42 0.17 -5.11 7.37
N LYS A 43 0.04 -3.93 7.96
CA LYS A 43 -1.23 -3.46 8.50
C LYS A 43 -2.02 -2.76 7.39
N ILE A 44 -3.16 -3.33 7.02
CA ILE A 44 -4.01 -2.80 5.94
C ILE A 44 -5.08 -1.92 6.58
N THR A 45 -4.98 -0.63 6.34
CA THR A 45 -5.92 0.37 6.84
C THR A 45 -6.54 1.09 5.64
N PRO A 46 -7.86 1.31 5.61
CA PRO A 46 -8.49 2.09 4.55
C PRO A 46 -8.01 3.54 4.60
N LEU A 47 -7.76 4.12 3.43
CA LEU A 47 -7.33 5.51 3.29
C LEU A 47 -8.52 6.50 3.28
N ALA A 48 -9.74 6.00 3.08
CA ALA A 48 -10.96 6.79 3.16
C ALA A 48 -11.78 6.39 4.39
N ALA A 49 -12.31 7.37 5.10
CA ALA A 49 -13.24 7.13 6.20
C ALA A 49 -14.54 6.49 5.68
N GLY A 50 -15.10 5.56 6.45
CA GLY A 50 -16.31 4.86 6.04
C GLY A 50 -16.74 3.76 6.98
N ILE A 51 -17.86 3.12 6.64
CA ILE A 51 -18.44 2.03 7.40
C ILE A 51 -18.11 0.71 6.70
N VAL A 52 -17.60 -0.27 7.43
CA VAL A 52 -17.36 -1.61 6.90
C VAL A 52 -18.69 -2.25 6.54
N LYS A 53 -18.87 -2.57 5.26
CA LYS A 53 -20.09 -3.22 4.76
C LYS A 53 -19.96 -4.74 4.80
N LYS A 54 -18.79 -5.26 4.46
CA LYS A 54 -18.52 -6.70 4.42
C LYS A 54 -17.04 -6.98 4.61
N ILE A 55 -16.73 -8.05 5.31
CA ILE A 55 -15.39 -8.61 5.40
C ILE A 55 -15.43 -10.00 4.77
N GLU A 56 -14.49 -10.28 3.88
CA GLU A 56 -14.44 -11.49 3.08
C GLU A 56 -13.43 -12.52 3.62
N VAL A 57 -12.66 -12.15 4.66
CA VAL A 57 -11.57 -12.97 5.17
C VAL A 57 -11.66 -13.20 6.67
N VAL A 58 -11.05 -14.30 7.13
CA VAL A 58 -10.96 -14.66 8.55
C VAL A 58 -9.48 -14.85 8.95
N PRO A 59 -9.14 -14.64 10.24
CA PRO A 59 -7.80 -14.95 10.75
C PRO A 59 -7.40 -16.41 10.45
N GLY A 60 -6.15 -16.63 10.07
CA GLY A 60 -5.62 -17.92 9.63
C GLY A 60 -5.83 -18.25 8.14
N GLN A 61 -6.63 -17.48 7.42
CA GLN A 61 -6.88 -17.70 5.99
C GLN A 61 -5.71 -17.23 5.14
N PHE A 62 -5.30 -18.04 4.16
CA PHE A 62 -4.33 -17.65 3.13
C PHE A 62 -5.04 -16.84 2.02
N VAL A 63 -4.46 -15.73 1.63
CA VAL A 63 -4.92 -14.85 0.56
C VAL A 63 -3.82 -14.60 -0.46
N LYS A 64 -4.21 -14.44 -1.72
CA LYS A 64 -3.28 -14.05 -2.79
C LYS A 64 -3.21 -12.52 -2.91
N SER A 65 -2.11 -12.00 -3.46
CA SER A 65 -2.02 -10.59 -3.84
C SER A 65 -3.21 -10.18 -4.72
N GLY A 66 -3.83 -9.04 -4.43
CA GLY A 66 -5.02 -8.54 -5.12
C GLY A 66 -6.35 -9.14 -4.65
N SER A 67 -6.37 -10.17 -3.78
CA SER A 67 -7.61 -10.72 -3.22
C SER A 67 -8.37 -9.66 -2.43
N VAL A 68 -9.69 -9.66 -2.55
CA VAL A 68 -10.57 -8.77 -1.78
C VAL A 68 -10.59 -9.22 -0.33
N LEU A 69 -10.25 -8.31 0.58
CA LEU A 69 -10.27 -8.52 2.02
C LEU A 69 -11.56 -8.02 2.65
N GLY A 70 -12.08 -6.90 2.14
CA GLY A 70 -13.32 -6.32 2.62
C GLY A 70 -13.82 -5.19 1.74
N ILE A 71 -15.04 -4.77 2.01
CA ILE A 71 -15.74 -3.69 1.29
C ILE A 71 -16.18 -2.65 2.31
N ILE A 72 -15.82 -1.40 2.06
CA ILE A 72 -16.13 -0.26 2.89
C ILE A 72 -17.07 0.66 2.12
N HIS A 73 -18.08 1.17 2.79
CA HIS A 73 -18.94 2.23 2.29
C HIS A 73 -18.40 3.58 2.76
N SER A 74 -17.92 4.40 1.82
CA SER A 74 -17.38 5.74 2.08
C SER A 74 -18.15 6.79 1.28
N PRO A 75 -18.96 7.63 1.93
CA PRO A 75 -19.63 8.75 1.28
C PRO A 75 -18.65 9.76 0.68
N ASP A 76 -17.54 10.04 1.38
CA ASP A 76 -16.49 10.95 0.93
C ASP A 76 -15.87 10.48 -0.39
N LEU A 77 -15.65 9.17 -0.53
CA LEU A 77 -15.17 8.59 -1.78
C LEU A 77 -16.17 8.80 -2.92
N ALA A 78 -17.48 8.64 -2.65
CA ALA A 78 -18.50 8.87 -3.67
C ALA A 78 -18.51 10.34 -4.13
N GLU A 79 -18.34 11.28 -3.20
CA GLU A 79 -18.24 12.71 -3.53
C GLU A 79 -17.01 13.01 -4.40
N MET A 80 -15.83 12.45 -4.03
CA MET A 80 -14.59 12.62 -4.80
C MET A 80 -14.71 12.01 -6.20
N LYS A 81 -15.31 10.83 -6.33
CA LYS A 81 -15.61 10.19 -7.63
C LYS A 81 -16.54 11.06 -8.48
N SER A 82 -17.56 11.66 -7.86
CA SER A 82 -18.47 12.57 -8.56
C SER A 82 -17.75 13.82 -9.06
N LYS A 83 -16.88 14.42 -8.24
CA LYS A 83 -16.06 15.57 -8.63
C LYS A 83 -15.11 15.24 -9.78
N PHE A 84 -14.52 14.05 -9.75
CA PHE A 84 -13.67 13.59 -10.84
C PHE A 84 -14.43 13.42 -12.16
N LEU A 85 -15.60 12.76 -12.15
CA LEU A 85 -16.44 12.63 -13.34
C LEU A 85 -16.91 13.98 -13.90
N ALA A 86 -17.20 14.94 -13.01
CA ALA A 86 -17.52 16.30 -13.41
C ALA A 86 -16.32 17.00 -14.08
N ALA A 87 -15.11 16.81 -13.55
CA ALA A 87 -13.88 17.36 -14.14
C ALA A 87 -13.58 16.73 -15.51
N VAL A 88 -13.80 15.42 -15.69
CA VAL A 88 -13.70 14.74 -17.01
C VAL A 88 -14.66 15.37 -18.02
N ALA A 89 -15.90 15.62 -17.63
CA ALA A 89 -16.89 16.24 -18.50
C ALA A 89 -16.53 17.71 -18.84
N ALA A 90 -16.04 18.47 -17.86
CA ALA A 90 -15.61 19.85 -18.04
C ALA A 90 -14.41 19.96 -19.00
N GLU A 91 -13.38 19.11 -18.81
CA GLU A 91 -12.22 19.07 -19.72
C GLU A 91 -12.64 18.76 -21.15
N LYS A 92 -13.47 17.72 -21.33
CA LYS A 92 -13.99 17.34 -22.65
C LYS A 92 -14.76 18.48 -23.33
N LEU A 93 -15.60 19.20 -22.58
CA LEU A 93 -16.34 20.35 -23.10
C LEU A 93 -15.38 21.49 -23.51
N ALA A 94 -14.40 21.81 -22.66
CA ALA A 94 -13.41 22.84 -22.93
C ALA A 94 -12.57 22.50 -24.17
N ASN A 95 -12.13 21.26 -24.32
CA ASN A 95 -11.41 20.79 -25.49
C ASN A 95 -12.23 20.90 -26.77
N LEU A 96 -13.51 20.51 -26.75
CA LEU A 96 -14.42 20.69 -27.89
C LEU A 96 -14.57 22.15 -28.30
N LYS A 97 -14.54 23.08 -27.32
CA LYS A 97 -14.57 24.52 -27.58
C LYS A 97 -13.27 24.97 -28.28
N VAL A 98 -12.11 24.55 -27.81
CA VAL A 98 -10.82 24.85 -28.46
C VAL A 98 -10.83 24.36 -29.89
N VAL A 99 -11.21 23.10 -30.13
CA VAL A 99 -11.27 22.53 -31.50
C VAL A 99 -12.21 23.32 -32.40
N ARG A 100 -13.31 23.82 -31.88
CA ARG A 100 -14.26 24.68 -32.62
C ARG A 100 -13.62 26.03 -32.97
N GLU A 101 -13.07 26.73 -31.98
CA GLU A 101 -12.43 28.04 -32.19
C GLU A 101 -11.23 27.95 -33.13
N GLN A 102 -10.43 26.89 -33.07
CA GLN A 102 -9.34 26.65 -34.04
C GLN A 102 -9.85 26.53 -35.50
N LYS A 103 -10.97 25.85 -35.72
CA LYS A 103 -11.59 25.75 -37.04
C LYS A 103 -12.12 27.11 -37.52
N LEU A 104 -12.73 27.90 -36.63
CA LEU A 104 -13.27 29.23 -36.95
C LEU A 104 -12.12 30.22 -37.23
N ALA A 105 -11.06 30.17 -36.44
CA ALA A 105 -9.88 31.01 -36.66
C ALA A 105 -9.18 30.72 -37.99
N LYS A 106 -9.06 29.44 -38.41
CA LYS A 106 -8.54 29.07 -39.72
C LYS A 106 -9.33 29.68 -40.86
N ASN A 107 -10.64 29.83 -40.69
CA ASN A 107 -11.53 30.43 -41.66
C ASN A 107 -11.65 31.97 -41.49
N ARG A 108 -10.87 32.60 -40.57
CA ARG A 108 -10.90 34.04 -40.26
C ARG A 108 -12.28 34.53 -39.77
N ILE A 109 -13.06 33.66 -39.11
CA ILE A 109 -14.40 33.96 -38.61
C ILE A 109 -14.36 34.31 -37.14
N SER A 110 -13.39 33.77 -36.34
CA SER A 110 -13.24 34.03 -34.90
C SER A 110 -12.06 34.97 -34.67
N ALA A 111 -12.17 35.79 -33.60
CA ALA A 111 -11.06 36.62 -33.14
C ALA A 111 -9.99 35.78 -32.47
N LYS A 112 -8.72 36.21 -32.58
CA LYS A 112 -7.60 35.51 -31.93
C LYS A 112 -7.78 35.41 -30.40
N ALA A 113 -8.39 36.43 -29.80
CA ALA A 113 -8.69 36.48 -28.37
C ALA A 113 -9.66 35.35 -27.94
N ASP A 114 -10.62 34.98 -28.79
CA ASP A 114 -11.57 33.90 -28.47
C ASP A 114 -10.89 32.53 -28.41
N LEU A 115 -9.94 32.28 -29.33
CA LEU A 115 -9.12 31.07 -29.30
C LEU A 115 -8.24 31.03 -28.06
N GLU A 116 -7.52 32.11 -27.77
CA GLU A 116 -6.67 32.23 -26.56
C GLU A 116 -7.48 32.02 -25.26
N ALA A 117 -8.71 32.54 -25.19
CA ALA A 117 -9.60 32.35 -24.05
C ALA A 117 -10.08 30.89 -23.95
N ALA A 118 -10.37 30.23 -25.10
CA ALA A 118 -10.76 28.82 -25.10
C ALA A 118 -9.60 27.90 -24.68
N GLU A 119 -8.37 28.17 -25.13
CA GLU A 119 -7.18 27.44 -24.73
C GLU A 119 -6.86 27.61 -23.25
N ALA A 120 -7.00 28.83 -22.72
CA ALA A 120 -6.83 29.09 -21.29
C ALA A 120 -7.86 28.30 -20.44
N ALA A 121 -9.13 28.29 -20.86
CA ALA A 121 -10.17 27.53 -20.18
C ALA A 121 -9.92 26.01 -20.21
N TRP A 122 -9.42 25.49 -21.33
CA TRP A 122 -9.05 24.07 -21.43
C TRP A 122 -7.87 23.73 -20.53
N ASN A 123 -6.85 24.57 -20.47
CA ASN A 123 -5.72 24.38 -19.56
C ASN A 123 -6.18 24.32 -18.09
N VAL A 124 -7.09 25.21 -17.67
CA VAL A 124 -7.64 25.16 -16.31
C VAL A 124 -8.39 23.85 -16.06
N ALA A 125 -9.25 23.43 -16.98
CA ALA A 125 -10.01 22.19 -16.85
C ALA A 125 -9.10 20.96 -16.80
N THR A 126 -7.99 20.96 -17.56
CA THR A 126 -6.99 19.87 -17.54
C THR A 126 -6.28 19.78 -16.18
N VAL A 127 -5.94 20.92 -15.58
CA VAL A 127 -5.32 20.97 -14.25
C VAL A 127 -6.30 20.46 -13.17
N GLU A 128 -7.57 20.87 -13.25
CA GLU A 128 -8.62 20.42 -12.34
C GLU A 128 -8.84 18.89 -12.44
N LEU A 129 -8.88 18.36 -13.67
CA LEU A 129 -8.97 16.92 -13.92
C LEU A 129 -7.78 16.17 -13.31
N SER A 130 -6.56 16.65 -13.55
CA SER A 130 -5.34 16.07 -13.00
C SER A 130 -5.35 16.06 -11.47
N ALA A 131 -5.77 17.16 -10.85
CA ALA A 131 -5.89 17.26 -9.40
C ALA A 131 -6.95 16.29 -8.84
N ALA A 132 -8.10 16.14 -9.51
CA ALA A 132 -9.14 15.21 -9.10
C ALA A 132 -8.68 13.75 -9.26
N HIS A 133 -7.98 13.42 -10.34
CA HIS A 133 -7.36 12.11 -10.56
C HIS A 133 -6.38 11.75 -9.45
N GLN A 134 -5.47 12.69 -9.12
CA GLN A 134 -4.46 12.47 -8.07
C GLN A 134 -5.11 12.22 -6.70
N ARG A 135 -6.22 12.89 -6.38
CA ARG A 135 -6.95 12.64 -5.12
C ARG A 135 -7.48 11.21 -5.03
N LEU A 136 -8.01 10.66 -6.13
CA LEU A 136 -8.50 9.28 -6.16
C LEU A 136 -7.36 8.27 -6.04
N THR A 137 -6.23 8.50 -6.71
CA THR A 137 -5.03 7.67 -6.61
C THR A 137 -4.47 7.67 -5.18
N ASN A 138 -4.45 8.83 -4.51
CA ASN A 138 -4.02 8.94 -3.11
C ASN A 138 -4.94 8.17 -2.14
N LEU A 139 -6.19 7.91 -2.51
CA LEU A 139 -7.11 7.05 -1.76
C LEU A 139 -6.96 5.56 -2.07
N GLY A 140 -5.98 5.20 -2.90
CA GLY A 140 -5.67 3.81 -3.23
C GLY A 140 -6.48 3.21 -4.36
N LEU A 141 -7.17 4.02 -5.17
CA LEU A 141 -7.77 3.54 -6.41
C LEU A 141 -6.66 3.33 -7.44
N ASP A 142 -6.69 2.17 -8.07
CA ASP A 142 -5.80 1.89 -9.19
C ASP A 142 -6.37 2.43 -10.52
N GLN A 143 -5.54 2.45 -11.57
CA GLN A 143 -5.95 2.98 -12.87
C GLN A 143 -7.14 2.21 -13.45
N SER A 144 -7.23 0.91 -13.21
CA SER A 144 -8.32 0.07 -13.70
C SER A 144 -9.65 0.43 -13.04
N ASP A 145 -9.64 0.75 -11.73
CA ASP A 145 -10.83 1.19 -10.99
C ASP A 145 -11.33 2.55 -11.53
N ILE A 146 -10.39 3.45 -11.90
CA ILE A 146 -10.71 4.77 -12.47
C ILE A 146 -11.28 4.63 -13.88
N ASP A 147 -10.67 3.82 -14.73
CA ASP A 147 -11.12 3.60 -16.11
C ASP A 147 -12.51 2.94 -16.15
N GLN A 148 -12.75 1.98 -15.28
CA GLN A 148 -14.08 1.36 -15.12
C GLN A 148 -15.13 2.40 -14.70
N MET A 149 -14.79 3.28 -13.76
CA MET A 149 -15.70 4.34 -13.30
C MET A 149 -16.04 5.33 -14.43
N ILE A 150 -15.07 5.67 -15.28
CA ILE A 150 -15.32 6.51 -16.47
C ILE A 150 -16.27 5.80 -17.43
N GLY A 151 -16.08 4.49 -17.65
CA GLY A 151 -16.94 3.69 -18.52
C GLY A 151 -18.36 3.54 -18.01
N ASP A 152 -18.52 3.29 -16.71
CA ASP A 152 -19.84 3.09 -16.08
C ASP A 152 -20.58 4.41 -15.81
N GLY A 153 -19.88 5.53 -15.71
CA GLY A 153 -20.42 6.85 -15.41
C GLY A 153 -21.10 6.94 -14.03
N LYS A 154 -20.86 5.98 -13.14
CA LYS A 154 -21.54 5.90 -11.83
C LYS A 154 -20.54 5.98 -10.68
N PRO A 155 -20.57 7.04 -9.87
CA PRO A 155 -19.75 7.14 -8.69
C PRO A 155 -20.29 6.20 -7.60
N THR A 156 -19.61 5.08 -7.37
CA THR A 156 -19.94 4.15 -6.27
C THR A 156 -19.27 4.59 -4.98
N SER A 157 -19.98 4.45 -3.86
CA SER A 157 -19.43 4.72 -2.51
C SER A 157 -18.62 3.55 -1.95
N LEU A 158 -18.46 2.49 -2.73
CA LEU A 158 -17.77 1.28 -2.27
C LEU A 158 -16.26 1.38 -2.54
N LEU A 159 -15.49 1.16 -1.49
CA LEU A 159 -14.04 1.00 -1.52
C LEU A 159 -13.72 -0.47 -1.25
N THR A 160 -13.01 -1.10 -2.16
CA THR A 160 -12.58 -2.49 -2.02
C THR A 160 -11.15 -2.50 -1.46
N LEU A 161 -10.98 -3.13 -0.29
CA LEU A 161 -9.66 -3.39 0.29
C LEU A 161 -9.08 -4.65 -0.36
N LYS A 162 -7.91 -4.50 -1.00
CA LYS A 162 -7.18 -5.60 -1.68
C LYS A 162 -5.91 -5.95 -0.90
N ALA A 163 -5.50 -7.22 -0.92
CA ALA A 163 -4.24 -7.68 -0.32
C ALA A 163 -3.04 -7.18 -1.14
N PRO A 164 -2.04 -6.50 -0.55
CA PRO A 164 -0.89 -5.98 -1.28
C PRO A 164 0.08 -7.09 -1.73
N PHE A 165 0.13 -8.19 -1.00
CA PHE A 165 0.93 -9.39 -1.31
C PHE A 165 0.21 -10.65 -0.83
N SER A 166 0.69 -11.80 -1.28
CA SER A 166 0.16 -13.10 -0.85
C SER A 166 0.67 -13.44 0.55
N GLY A 167 -0.22 -13.90 1.43
CA GLY A 167 0.11 -14.21 2.81
C GLY A 167 -1.07 -14.75 3.59
N THR A 168 -0.87 -14.94 4.88
CA THR A 168 -1.92 -15.39 5.80
C THR A 168 -2.42 -14.22 6.65
N ILE A 169 -3.72 -14.12 6.82
CA ILE A 169 -4.33 -13.13 7.72
C ILE A 169 -3.98 -13.48 9.16
N VAL A 170 -3.24 -12.60 9.81
CA VAL A 170 -2.81 -12.80 11.21
C VAL A 170 -3.91 -12.36 12.16
N GLU A 171 -4.43 -11.16 11.95
CA GLU A 171 -5.38 -10.52 12.85
C GLU A 171 -6.40 -9.70 12.06
N ARG A 172 -7.55 -9.47 12.67
CA ARG A 172 -8.63 -8.66 12.12
C ARG A 172 -9.19 -7.76 13.20
N ASP A 173 -8.78 -6.51 13.18
CA ASP A 173 -9.16 -5.44 14.12
C ASP A 173 -10.42 -4.69 13.63
N VAL A 174 -11.50 -5.42 13.36
CA VAL A 174 -12.77 -4.82 12.93
C VAL A 174 -13.91 -5.54 13.59
N SER A 175 -14.73 -4.82 14.32
CA SER A 175 -15.97 -5.28 14.94
C SER A 175 -17.19 -4.93 14.09
#